data_3b8f43cb22e9b6da358e7bd676f3dfca
#
_entry.id   3b8f43cb22e9b6da358e7bd676f3dfca
#
_cell.length_a   1.000
_cell.length_b   1.000
_cell.length_c   1.000
_cell.angle_alpha   90.00
_cell.angle_beta   90.00
_cell.angle_gamma   90.00
#
_symmetry.space_group_name_H-M   'P 1'
#
loop_
_entity.id
_entity.type
_entity.pdbx_description
1 polymer ?
#
loop_
_entity_poly.entity_id
_entity_poly.type
_entity_poly.pdbx_seq_one_letter_code
_entity_poly.pdbx_strand_id
1 'polypeptide(L)'
;YANFLKDLCTQKHHTQVPKKVLLAATLSEVLSQSMPVKYKDPGCPTISCTIGDKKIDRCLLDLGASVNLLPYSVYRQLGLGELKPTKVTLQLADRSIKKPVGEIEDVLIKIGEFIFPVDFIVLETQQVSNPANQIPLILGRPFLATSNALINCRNGSMKLSFGNMTVELNIFR
;
A
#
# COMPACT_ATOMS: atom_id res chain seq x y z
N TYR A 1 -52.24 -2.32 7.47
CA TYR A 1 -51.02 -1.56 7.11
C TYR A 1 -50.08 -2.36 6.19
N ALA A 2 -49.82 -3.64 6.47
CA ALA A 2 -48.91 -4.48 5.67
C ALA A 2 -49.39 -4.69 4.22
N ASN A 3 -50.69 -4.88 3.99
CA ASN A 3 -51.27 -5.04 2.65
C ASN A 3 -51.21 -3.73 1.85
N PHE A 4 -51.46 -2.59 2.49
CA PHE A 4 -51.38 -1.28 1.87
C PHE A 4 -49.92 -0.94 1.39
N LEU A 5 -48.91 -1.26 2.20
CA LEU A 5 -47.51 -1.08 1.80
C LEU A 5 -47.13 -2.02 0.66
N LYS A 6 -47.67 -3.24 0.65
CA LYS A 6 -47.43 -4.24 -0.40
C LYS A 6 -48.01 -3.75 -1.75
N ASP A 7 -49.21 -3.18 -1.72
CA ASP A 7 -49.87 -2.61 -2.93
C ASP A 7 -49.14 -1.39 -3.47
N LEU A 8 -48.62 -0.52 -2.61
CA LEU A 8 -47.81 0.63 -3.02
C LEU A 8 -46.45 0.18 -3.66
N CYS A 9 -45.83 -0.88 -3.17
CA CYS A 9 -44.61 -1.41 -3.73
C CYS A 9 -44.82 -2.25 -4.99
N THR A 10 -46.06 -2.71 -5.26
CA THR A 10 -46.40 -3.54 -6.43
C THR A 10 -47.06 -2.77 -7.58
N GLN A 11 -47.37 -1.49 -7.41
CA GLN A 11 -47.78 -0.65 -8.54
C GLN A 11 -46.61 -0.47 -9.51
N LYS A 12 -46.46 -1.44 -10.43
CA LYS A 12 -45.64 -1.26 -11.61
C LYS A 12 -46.25 -0.13 -12.44
N HIS A 13 -45.65 1.06 -12.37
CA HIS A 13 -45.86 2.06 -13.39
C HIS A 13 -45.42 1.47 -14.71
N HIS A 14 -46.40 1.09 -15.55
CA HIS A 14 -46.17 0.78 -16.95
C HIS A 14 -45.78 2.08 -17.67
N THR A 15 -44.52 2.46 -17.57
CA THR A 15 -43.89 3.35 -18.54
C THR A 15 -43.74 2.51 -19.80
N GLN A 16 -44.54 2.82 -20.83
CA GLN A 16 -44.37 2.24 -22.17
C GLN A 16 -43.11 2.82 -22.83
N VAL A 17 -41.95 2.49 -22.27
CA VAL A 17 -40.69 2.71 -22.96
C VAL A 17 -40.47 1.42 -23.79
N PRO A 18 -40.33 1.52 -25.12
CA PRO A 18 -40.13 0.35 -25.98
C PRO A 18 -38.90 -0.42 -25.51
N LYS A 19 -39.09 -1.60 -24.91
CA LYS A 19 -38.00 -2.46 -24.41
C LYS A 19 -36.88 -2.70 -25.40
N LYS A 20 -37.19 -2.63 -26.70
CA LYS A 20 -36.20 -2.81 -27.79
C LYS A 20 -35.18 -1.67 -27.89
N VAL A 21 -35.58 -0.41 -27.60
CA VAL A 21 -34.68 0.75 -27.70
C VAL A 21 -33.66 0.77 -26.54
N LEU A 22 -34.12 0.41 -25.33
CA LEU A 22 -33.24 0.35 -24.15
C LEU A 22 -32.22 -0.79 -24.27
N LEU A 23 -32.62 -1.97 -24.80
CA LEU A 23 -31.71 -3.09 -24.98
C LEU A 23 -30.67 -2.84 -26.09
N ALA A 24 -31.07 -2.15 -27.16
CA ALA A 24 -30.15 -1.83 -28.25
C ALA A 24 -29.11 -0.78 -27.85
N ALA A 25 -29.49 0.23 -27.05
CA ALA A 25 -28.55 1.24 -26.57
C ALA A 25 -27.55 0.65 -25.59
N THR A 26 -27.99 -0.15 -24.60
CA THR A 26 -27.10 -0.81 -23.64
C THR A 26 -26.21 -1.86 -24.27
N LEU A 27 -26.73 -2.64 -25.23
CA LEU A 27 -25.91 -3.63 -25.97
C LEU A 27 -24.87 -2.94 -26.86
N SER A 28 -25.24 -1.86 -27.55
CA SER A 28 -24.32 -1.08 -28.37
C SER A 28 -23.23 -0.43 -27.53
N GLU A 29 -23.55 0.06 -26.34
CA GLU A 29 -22.62 0.67 -25.41
C GLU A 29 -21.66 -0.38 -24.79
N VAL A 30 -22.16 -1.55 -24.44
CA VAL A 30 -21.35 -2.67 -23.93
C VAL A 30 -20.46 -3.27 -25.02
N LEU A 31 -20.94 -3.34 -26.26
CA LEU A 31 -20.17 -3.86 -27.40
C LEU A 31 -19.14 -2.85 -27.94
N SER A 32 -19.35 -1.54 -27.72
CA SER A 32 -18.41 -0.50 -28.12
C SER A 32 -17.29 -0.26 -27.10
N GLN A 33 -17.46 -0.69 -25.85
CA GLN A 33 -16.39 -0.62 -24.86
C GLN A 33 -15.41 -1.77 -25.09
N SER A 34 -14.17 -1.43 -25.43
CA SER A 34 -13.08 -2.40 -25.47
C SER A 34 -12.92 -3.02 -24.07
N MET A 35 -13.10 -4.33 -23.95
CA MET A 35 -12.91 -5.02 -22.68
C MET A 35 -11.50 -4.77 -22.15
N PRO A 36 -11.37 -4.47 -20.85
CA PRO A 36 -10.05 -4.23 -20.26
C PRO A 36 -9.19 -5.49 -20.36
N VAL A 37 -7.94 -5.30 -20.74
CA VAL A 37 -6.96 -6.40 -20.85
C VAL A 37 -6.62 -6.89 -19.45
N LYS A 38 -6.61 -8.22 -19.25
CA LYS A 38 -6.14 -8.83 -18.01
C LYS A 38 -4.61 -8.84 -17.99
N TYR A 39 -4.04 -8.28 -16.93
CA TYR A 39 -2.59 -8.30 -16.67
C TYR A 39 -2.27 -9.37 -15.63
N LYS A 40 -1.06 -9.90 -15.69
CA LYS A 40 -0.50 -10.77 -14.64
C LYS A 40 -0.02 -9.91 -13.47
N ASP A 41 0.24 -10.57 -12.32
CA ASP A 41 0.87 -9.92 -11.18
C ASP A 41 2.22 -9.31 -11.58
N PRO A 42 2.42 -8.00 -11.40
CA PRO A 42 3.68 -7.33 -11.75
C PRO A 42 4.81 -7.61 -10.76
N GLY A 43 4.53 -8.26 -9.64
CA GLY A 43 5.49 -8.59 -8.60
C GLY A 43 5.39 -7.73 -7.34
N CYS A 44 6.38 -7.89 -6.47
CA CYS A 44 6.42 -7.23 -5.17
C CYS A 44 6.92 -5.77 -5.33
N PRO A 45 6.14 -4.76 -4.89
CA PRO A 45 6.54 -3.37 -5.02
C PRO A 45 7.66 -3.04 -4.04
N THR A 46 8.84 -2.70 -4.55
CA THR A 46 10.00 -2.35 -3.73
C THR A 46 10.71 -1.11 -4.25
N ILE A 47 11.29 -0.36 -3.33
CA ILE A 47 12.16 0.78 -3.65
C ILE A 47 13.48 0.67 -2.91
N SER A 48 14.51 1.38 -3.38
CA SER A 48 15.74 1.58 -2.64
C SER A 48 15.69 2.88 -1.85
N CYS A 49 16.24 2.87 -0.65
CA CYS A 49 16.41 4.08 0.16
C CYS A 49 17.79 4.09 0.81
N THR A 50 18.17 5.24 1.38
CA THR A 50 19.39 5.41 2.16
C THR A 50 19.04 5.92 3.54
N ILE A 51 19.61 5.32 4.58
CA ILE A 51 19.46 5.74 5.98
C ILE A 51 20.86 6.01 6.52
N GLY A 52 21.16 7.27 6.86
CA GLY A 52 22.52 7.68 7.13
C GLY A 52 23.43 7.41 5.93
N ASP A 53 24.51 6.65 6.13
CA ASP A 53 25.44 6.27 5.07
C ASP A 53 25.14 4.93 4.43
N LYS A 54 24.07 4.23 4.87
CA LYS A 54 23.77 2.87 4.42
C LYS A 54 22.63 2.87 3.41
N LYS A 55 22.94 2.29 2.25
CA LYS A 55 21.95 2.02 1.21
C LYS A 55 21.21 0.71 1.48
N ILE A 56 19.89 0.76 1.34
CA ILE A 56 18.99 -0.38 1.48
C ILE A 56 18.29 -0.55 0.13
N ASP A 57 18.61 -1.64 -0.57
CA ASP A 57 18.17 -1.80 -1.97
C ASP A 57 16.73 -2.27 -2.14
N ARG A 58 16.13 -2.87 -1.11
CA ARG A 58 14.80 -3.48 -1.21
C ARG A 58 13.95 -3.15 0.02
N CYS A 59 13.29 -1.99 -0.02
CA CYS A 59 12.29 -1.62 0.97
C CYS A 59 10.91 -1.97 0.41
N LEU A 60 10.17 -2.82 1.10
CA LEU A 60 8.83 -3.22 0.68
C LEU A 60 7.84 -2.08 0.89
N LEU A 61 7.06 -1.78 -0.13
CA LEU A 61 5.90 -0.89 -0.01
C LEU A 61 4.66 -1.73 0.29
N ASP A 62 4.03 -1.51 1.44
CA ASP A 62 2.91 -2.33 1.90
C ASP A 62 1.70 -1.49 2.32
N LEU A 63 0.70 -1.42 1.47
CA LEU A 63 -0.59 -0.78 1.77
C LEU A 63 -1.39 -1.53 2.85
N GLY A 64 -1.10 -2.80 3.09
CA GLY A 64 -1.70 -3.61 4.15
C GLY A 64 -1.16 -3.26 5.54
N ALA A 65 0.08 -2.75 5.63
CA ALA A 65 0.71 -2.42 6.89
C ALA A 65 0.23 -1.07 7.43
N SER A 66 -0.22 -1.06 8.69
CA SER A 66 -0.62 0.16 9.41
C SER A 66 0.55 0.91 10.04
N VAL A 67 1.74 0.33 10.02
CA VAL A 67 2.97 0.89 10.57
C VAL A 67 4.12 0.68 9.57
N ASN A 68 5.20 1.46 9.71
CA ASN A 68 6.47 1.13 9.06
C ASN A 68 7.24 0.19 10.01
N LEU A 69 7.87 -0.83 9.45
CA LEU A 69 8.50 -1.89 10.24
C LEU A 69 9.98 -2.01 9.90
N LEU A 70 10.80 -2.03 10.95
CA LEU A 70 12.24 -2.21 10.87
C LEU A 70 12.64 -3.46 11.65
N PRO A 71 13.28 -4.47 11.03
CA PRO A 71 13.84 -5.59 11.75
C PRO A 71 14.91 -5.14 12.76
N TYR A 72 14.92 -5.73 13.95
CA TYR A 72 15.87 -5.38 15.00
C TYR A 72 17.33 -5.56 14.56
N SER A 73 17.62 -6.57 13.75
CA SER A 73 18.95 -6.79 13.17
C SER A 73 19.41 -5.62 12.29
N VAL A 74 18.49 -5.06 11.49
CA VAL A 74 18.76 -3.91 10.61
C VAL A 74 18.90 -2.63 11.44
N TYR A 75 18.02 -2.44 12.44
CA TYR A 75 18.15 -1.33 13.40
C TYR A 75 19.54 -1.28 14.04
N ARG A 76 20.05 -2.41 14.53
CA ARG A 76 21.40 -2.49 15.11
C ARG A 76 22.51 -2.16 14.10
N GLN A 77 22.37 -2.65 12.88
CA GLN A 77 23.36 -2.37 11.82
C GLN A 77 23.38 -0.89 11.41
N LEU A 78 22.24 -0.21 11.47
CA LEU A 78 22.12 1.20 11.11
C LEU A 78 22.66 2.12 12.21
N GLY A 79 22.82 1.63 13.44
CA GLY A 79 23.27 2.44 14.58
C GLY A 79 22.34 3.60 14.90
N LEU A 80 21.04 3.39 14.75
CA LEU A 80 20.01 4.37 15.08
C LEU A 80 19.94 4.59 16.59
N GLY A 81 19.43 5.75 17.00
CA GLY A 81 19.33 6.17 18.41
C GLY A 81 18.57 5.18 19.32
N GLU A 82 18.25 5.59 20.53
CA GLU A 82 17.58 4.75 21.50
C GLU A 82 16.13 4.44 21.11
N LEU A 83 15.70 3.19 21.37
CA LEU A 83 14.31 2.78 21.18
C LEU A 83 13.45 3.32 22.33
N LYS A 84 12.31 3.88 21.97
CA LYS A 84 11.25 4.23 22.91
C LYS A 84 10.37 3.00 23.18
N PRO A 85 9.88 2.82 24.41
CA PRO A 85 8.91 1.76 24.69
C PRO A 85 7.60 2.06 23.96
N THR A 86 7.01 1.03 23.33
CA THR A 86 5.74 1.16 22.65
C THR A 86 4.66 0.28 23.26
N LYS A 87 3.41 0.75 23.21
CA LYS A 87 2.22 -0.02 23.60
C LYS A 87 1.58 -0.74 22.41
N VAL A 88 2.12 -0.54 21.22
CA VAL A 88 1.60 -1.13 19.98
C VAL A 88 1.79 -2.64 20.03
N THR A 89 0.76 -3.37 19.61
CA THR A 89 0.80 -4.82 19.42
C THR A 89 0.53 -5.10 17.95
N LEU A 90 1.40 -5.87 17.32
CA LEU A 90 1.28 -6.18 15.89
C LEU A 90 0.58 -7.52 15.71
N GLN A 91 -0.47 -7.53 14.91
CA GLN A 91 -1.09 -8.76 14.41
C GLN A 91 -0.56 -9.02 13.00
N LEU A 92 0.06 -10.18 12.81
CA LEU A 92 0.58 -10.61 11.51
C LEU A 92 -0.54 -11.27 10.67
N ALA A 93 -0.25 -11.52 9.40
CA ALA A 93 -1.20 -12.13 8.45
C ALA A 93 -1.67 -13.53 8.89
N ASP A 94 -0.83 -14.29 9.59
CA ASP A 94 -1.14 -15.59 10.20
C ASP A 94 -1.96 -15.48 11.50
N ARG A 95 -2.41 -14.26 11.86
CA ARG A 95 -3.12 -13.89 13.09
C ARG A 95 -2.26 -14.00 14.37
N SER A 96 -0.99 -14.33 14.27
CA SER A 96 -0.10 -14.32 15.43
C SER A 96 0.10 -12.88 15.93
N ILE A 97 0.25 -12.75 17.25
CA ILE A 97 0.48 -11.47 17.91
C ILE A 97 1.95 -11.36 18.26
N LYS A 98 2.60 -10.28 17.83
CA LYS A 98 3.98 -9.96 18.16
C LYS A 98 4.07 -8.68 18.94
N LYS A 99 4.90 -8.68 19.97
CA LYS A 99 5.27 -7.47 20.73
C LYS A 99 6.53 -6.90 20.11
N PRO A 100 6.54 -5.62 19.70
CA PRO A 100 7.74 -4.94 19.24
C PRO A 100 8.79 -4.81 20.35
N VAL A 101 10.06 -4.67 19.95
CA VAL A 101 11.16 -4.31 20.85
C VAL A 101 11.02 -2.86 21.31
N GLY A 102 10.50 -2.01 20.44
CA GLY A 102 10.26 -0.60 20.70
C GLY A 102 9.88 0.14 19.41
N GLU A 103 9.88 1.44 19.50
CA GLU A 103 9.67 2.35 18.35
C GLU A 103 10.80 3.36 18.27
N ILE A 104 11.08 3.82 17.06
CA ILE A 104 12.01 4.89 16.79
C ILE A 104 11.35 5.89 15.85
N GLU A 105 11.38 7.15 16.26
CA GLU A 105 10.73 8.26 15.55
C GLU A 105 11.74 9.05 14.73
N ASP A 106 11.24 9.76 13.74
CA ASP A 106 11.96 10.75 12.94
C ASP A 106 13.23 10.20 12.25
N VAL A 107 13.22 8.93 11.86
CA VAL A 107 14.32 8.37 11.06
C VAL A 107 14.30 8.99 9.68
N LEU A 108 15.37 9.69 9.32
CA LEU A 108 15.47 10.32 8.01
C LEU A 108 15.87 9.29 6.95
N ILE A 109 14.95 9.04 6.01
CA ILE A 109 15.21 8.17 4.87
C ILE A 109 15.33 8.99 3.58
N LYS A 110 16.40 8.78 2.83
CA LYS A 110 16.61 9.41 1.53
C LYS A 110 16.13 8.48 0.42
N ILE A 111 15.25 8.99 -0.45
CA ILE A 111 14.74 8.30 -1.64
C ILE A 111 14.95 9.24 -2.84
N GLY A 112 15.80 8.85 -3.77
CA GLY A 112 16.27 9.79 -4.79
C GLY A 112 16.97 10.98 -4.15
N GLU A 113 16.48 12.17 -4.43
CA GLU A 113 17.00 13.42 -3.84
C GLU A 113 16.20 13.91 -2.63
N PHE A 114 15.11 13.22 -2.26
CA PHE A 114 14.22 13.64 -1.18
C PHE A 114 14.50 12.91 0.12
N ILE A 115 14.32 13.61 1.23
CA ILE A 115 14.47 13.07 2.58
C ILE A 115 13.10 13.12 3.26
N PHE A 116 12.64 11.96 3.75
CA PHE A 116 11.37 11.82 4.47
C PHE A 116 11.62 11.40 5.92
N PRO A 117 10.98 12.06 6.91
CA PRO A 117 10.96 11.55 8.28
C PRO A 117 10.01 10.35 8.35
N VAL A 118 10.45 9.28 8.99
CA VAL A 118 9.70 8.04 9.11
C VAL A 118 9.84 7.46 10.50
N ASP A 119 8.70 7.14 11.11
CA ASP A 119 8.65 6.43 12.39
C ASP A 119 8.57 4.93 12.13
N PHE A 120 9.40 4.15 12.81
CA PHE A 120 9.45 2.71 12.68
C PHE A 120 9.10 2.01 13.98
N ILE A 121 8.31 0.96 13.84
CA ILE A 121 8.17 -0.08 14.87
C ILE A 121 9.28 -1.10 14.64
N VAL A 122 10.07 -1.35 15.68
CA VAL A 122 11.20 -2.29 15.62
C VAL A 122 10.75 -3.65 16.13
N LEU A 123 10.85 -4.67 15.28
CA LEU A 123 10.41 -6.02 15.57
C LEU A 123 11.56 -7.01 15.47
N GLU A 124 11.64 -7.93 16.43
CA GLU A 124 12.54 -9.06 16.32
C GLU A 124 12.02 -10.04 15.28
N THR A 125 12.81 -10.27 14.25
CA THR A 125 12.48 -11.17 13.14
C THR A 125 13.48 -12.30 13.09
N GLN A 126 13.00 -13.50 12.72
CA GLN A 126 13.91 -14.63 12.46
C GLN A 126 14.78 -14.33 11.23
N GLN A 127 16.05 -14.64 11.31
CA GLN A 127 16.94 -14.52 10.16
C GLN A 127 16.52 -15.53 9.09
N VAL A 128 16.26 -15.04 7.90
CA VAL A 128 15.99 -15.90 6.74
C VAL A 128 17.31 -16.47 6.25
N SER A 129 17.36 -17.78 6.00
CA SER A 129 18.59 -18.51 5.61
C SER A 129 19.20 -17.99 4.31
N ASN A 130 18.45 -17.29 3.47
CA ASN A 130 18.95 -16.71 2.22
C ASN A 130 18.88 -15.18 2.27
N PRO A 131 20.05 -14.48 2.31
CA PRO A 131 20.09 -13.01 2.34
C PRO A 131 19.40 -12.34 1.16
N ALA A 132 19.33 -12.99 -0.01
CA ALA A 132 18.68 -12.45 -1.21
C ALA A 132 17.15 -12.32 -1.06
N ASN A 133 16.53 -13.07 -0.16
CA ASN A 133 15.10 -13.03 0.13
C ASN A 133 14.75 -12.15 1.33
N GLN A 134 15.73 -11.55 1.96
CA GLN A 134 15.51 -10.68 3.10
C GLN A 134 14.98 -9.34 2.64
N ILE A 135 13.76 -8.98 3.09
CA ILE A 135 13.21 -7.64 2.96
C ILE A 135 13.69 -6.87 4.19
N PRO A 136 14.61 -5.90 4.02
CA PRO A 136 15.26 -5.26 5.16
C PRO A 136 14.36 -4.29 5.92
N LEU A 137 13.33 -3.76 5.30
CA LEU A 137 12.31 -2.94 5.97
C LEU A 137 11.00 -2.87 5.19
N ILE A 138 9.93 -2.48 5.88
CA ILE A 138 8.60 -2.29 5.30
C ILE A 138 8.18 -0.84 5.49
N LEU A 139 7.79 -0.21 4.40
CA LEU A 139 7.22 1.12 4.36
C LEU A 139 5.70 0.99 4.19
N GLY A 140 4.99 1.20 5.28
CA GLY A 140 3.54 1.06 5.35
C GLY A 140 2.78 2.32 4.97
N ARG A 141 1.47 2.32 5.28
CA ARG A 141 0.60 3.47 5.03
C ARG A 141 1.08 4.80 5.61
N PRO A 142 1.71 4.85 6.82
CA PRO A 142 2.21 6.13 7.33
C PRO A 142 3.25 6.78 6.41
N PHE A 143 4.21 6.03 5.90
CA PHE A 143 5.17 6.53 4.92
C PHE A 143 4.47 6.92 3.60
N LEU A 144 3.60 6.07 3.06
CA LEU A 144 2.91 6.32 1.80
C LEU A 144 2.04 7.58 1.87
N ALA A 145 1.41 7.84 3.01
CA ALA A 145 0.63 9.05 3.25
C ALA A 145 1.53 10.28 3.37
N THR A 146 2.63 10.20 4.14
CA THR A 146 3.58 11.32 4.32
C THR A 146 4.21 11.74 3.00
N SER A 147 4.55 10.78 2.15
CA SER A 147 5.15 11.04 0.83
C SER A 147 4.13 11.33 -0.28
N ASN A 148 2.83 11.37 0.06
CA ASN A 148 1.72 11.51 -0.91
C ASN A 148 1.91 10.60 -2.13
N ALA A 149 2.13 9.31 -1.87
CA ALA A 149 2.49 8.32 -2.87
C ALA A 149 1.35 8.06 -3.86
N LEU A 150 1.63 8.17 -5.14
CA LEU A 150 0.73 7.79 -6.23
C LEU A 150 1.33 6.60 -6.97
N ILE A 151 0.62 5.47 -6.98
CA ILE A 151 1.10 4.21 -7.56
C ILE A 151 0.26 3.84 -8.78
N ASN A 152 0.93 3.67 -9.92
CA ASN A 152 0.34 3.09 -11.11
C ASN A 152 0.74 1.61 -11.22
N CYS A 153 -0.21 0.73 -10.83
CA CYS A 153 0.04 -0.71 -10.80
C CYS A 153 0.25 -1.33 -12.20
N ARG A 154 -0.15 -0.66 -13.28
CA ARG A 154 -0.02 -1.20 -14.64
C ARG A 154 1.42 -1.14 -15.15
N ASN A 155 2.10 -0.02 -14.92
CA ASN A 155 3.46 0.22 -15.43
C ASN A 155 4.53 0.27 -14.32
N GLY A 156 4.13 0.13 -13.05
CA GLY A 156 5.03 0.18 -11.91
C GLY A 156 5.57 1.57 -11.58
N SER A 157 5.02 2.62 -12.18
CA SER A 157 5.43 3.98 -11.84
C SER A 157 4.85 4.38 -10.48
N MET A 158 5.71 4.90 -9.61
CA MET A 158 5.32 5.54 -8.36
C MET A 158 5.86 6.95 -8.31
N LYS A 159 5.00 7.89 -7.92
CA LYS A 159 5.36 9.29 -7.69
C LYS A 159 5.30 9.57 -6.20
N LEU A 160 6.37 10.14 -5.67
CA LEU A 160 6.45 10.66 -4.31
C LEU A 160 6.55 12.17 -4.36
N SER A 161 5.83 12.87 -3.49
CA SER A 161 5.82 14.33 -3.44
C SER A 161 6.51 14.84 -2.19
N PHE A 162 7.28 15.92 -2.34
CA PHE A 162 7.91 16.66 -1.25
C PHE A 162 7.72 18.15 -1.51
N GLY A 163 6.78 18.77 -0.82
CA GLY A 163 6.37 20.15 -1.13
C GLY A 163 5.87 20.26 -2.57
N ASN A 164 6.50 21.12 -3.35
CA ASN A 164 6.18 21.34 -4.77
C ASN A 164 6.94 20.42 -5.73
N MET A 165 7.80 19.57 -5.22
CA MET A 165 8.64 18.68 -6.02
C MET A 165 8.08 17.27 -6.03
N THR A 166 8.34 16.53 -7.12
CA THR A 166 7.90 15.14 -7.29
C THR A 166 9.05 14.32 -7.86
N VAL A 167 9.26 13.13 -7.30
CA VAL A 167 10.18 12.13 -7.85
C VAL A 167 9.35 10.96 -8.38
N GLU A 168 9.74 10.45 -9.56
CA GLU A 168 9.12 9.27 -10.16
C GLU A 168 10.11 8.10 -10.13
N LEU A 169 9.60 6.94 -9.67
CA LEU A 169 10.38 5.72 -9.48
C LEU A 169 9.65 4.55 -10.13
N ASN A 170 10.37 3.49 -10.52
CA ASN A 170 9.77 2.21 -10.87
C ASN A 170 9.87 1.25 -9.68
N ILE A 171 8.73 0.68 -9.26
CA ILE A 171 8.61 -0.16 -8.06
C ILE A 171 8.57 -1.68 -8.36
N PHE A 172 8.41 -2.07 -9.62
CA PHE A 172 8.44 -3.45 -10.06
C PHE A 172 9.72 -3.70 -10.86
N ARG A 173 10.68 -4.38 -10.23
CA ARG A 173 11.96 -4.75 -10.84
C ARG A 173 12.25 -6.24 -10.61
#